data_dc987e6326e34281749b6673c69d704e
#
_entry.id   dc987e6326e34281749b6673c69d704e
#
_cell.length_a   1.000
_cell.length_b   1.000
_cell.length_c   1.000
_cell.angle_alpha   90.00
_cell.angle_beta   90.00
_cell.angle_gamma   90.00
#
_symmetry.space_group_name_H-M   'P 1'
#
loop_
_entity.id
_entity.type
_entity.pdbx_description
1 polymer ?
#
loop_
_entity_poly.entity_id
_entity_poly.type
_entity_poly.pdbx_seq_one_letter_code
_entity_poly.pdbx_strand_id
1 'polypeptide(L)'
;MNTAMLSLPVAVTVLLAGCTSQTAARDEPAAPVTVTVPAVATPEPVQSEPVMSDPVLGPCADTDLVVYNRPLESQGSEYRLVLQFENVTSKPCTLQGYPGADIVDADLPVQHVARREQIAAPLLTLQPGEIATADLQASDVVRDTGTPCGRWGQVVVIAPGTFQERHLDVGLPMCSALISAVT
;
A
#
# COMPACT_ATOMS: atom_id res chain seq x y z
N MET A 1 -20.40 -48.50 0.39
CA MET A 1 -21.50 -48.08 1.29
C MET A 1 -21.74 -46.61 1.02
N ASN A 2 -22.93 -46.31 0.47
CA ASN A 2 -23.36 -44.97 0.08
C ASN A 2 -23.68 -44.10 1.28
N THR A 3 -23.33 -42.84 1.25
CA THR A 3 -24.02 -41.82 2.05
C THR A 3 -24.06 -40.49 1.28
N ALA A 4 -25.16 -40.20 0.89
CA ALA A 4 -26.03 -39.16 0.41
C ALA A 4 -25.54 -37.71 0.59
N MET A 5 -25.67 -36.97 -0.53
CA MET A 5 -25.70 -35.51 -0.65
C MET A 5 -26.91 -34.91 0.08
N LEU A 6 -26.69 -33.82 0.79
CA LEU A 6 -27.74 -32.87 1.14
C LEU A 6 -27.37 -31.49 0.61
N SER A 7 -28.06 -31.05 -0.44
CA SER A 7 -28.03 -29.69 -0.97
C SER A 7 -29.08 -28.83 -0.25
N LEU A 8 -28.70 -27.70 0.32
CA LEU A 8 -29.64 -26.66 0.76
C LEU A 8 -29.55 -25.46 -0.21
N PRO A 9 -30.66 -24.93 -0.70
CA PRO A 9 -30.68 -23.68 -1.45
C PRO A 9 -30.80 -22.50 -0.49
N VAL A 10 -29.91 -21.52 -0.64
CA VAL A 10 -30.01 -20.20 0.03
C VAL A 10 -30.79 -19.27 -0.90
N ALA A 11 -31.95 -18.81 -0.44
CA ALA A 11 -32.75 -17.80 -1.11
C ALA A 11 -32.16 -16.39 -0.80
N VAL A 12 -31.82 -15.65 -1.85
CA VAL A 12 -31.41 -14.23 -1.77
C VAL A 12 -32.67 -13.37 -1.98
N THR A 13 -33.05 -12.63 -0.96
CA THR A 13 -34.13 -11.63 -1.03
C THR A 13 -33.52 -10.26 -1.28
N VAL A 14 -33.80 -9.68 -2.45
CA VAL A 14 -33.42 -8.31 -2.83
C VAL A 14 -34.53 -7.36 -2.39
N LEU A 15 -34.23 -6.42 -1.49
CA LEU A 15 -35.08 -5.32 -1.10
C LEU A 15 -34.66 -4.05 -1.86
N LEU A 16 -35.52 -3.59 -2.77
CA LEU A 16 -35.43 -2.31 -3.45
C LEU A 16 -36.13 -1.26 -2.61
N ALA A 17 -35.40 -0.28 -2.09
CA ALA A 17 -35.95 0.92 -1.48
C ALA A 17 -35.86 2.09 -2.46
N GLY A 18 -37.00 2.61 -2.91
CA GLY A 18 -37.12 3.75 -3.80
C GLY A 18 -36.98 5.07 -3.04
N CYS A 19 -36.24 6.02 -3.62
CA CYS A 19 -36.21 7.42 -3.18
C CYS A 19 -37.18 8.23 -4.03
N THR A 20 -38.19 8.86 -3.37
CA THR A 20 -39.08 9.83 -3.97
C THR A 20 -38.50 11.23 -3.82
N SER A 21 -38.40 11.93 -4.95
CA SER A 21 -38.08 13.35 -5.06
C SER A 21 -39.27 14.19 -4.65
N GLN A 22 -39.09 15.20 -3.80
CA GLN A 22 -40.05 16.27 -3.60
C GLN A 22 -39.48 17.60 -4.07
N THR A 23 -40.06 18.10 -5.13
CA THR A 23 -39.92 19.45 -5.65
C THR A 23 -40.99 20.31 -4.97
N ALA A 24 -40.60 21.40 -4.36
CA ALA A 24 -41.53 22.49 -4.00
C ALA A 24 -40.88 23.82 -4.38
N ALA A 25 -41.37 24.38 -5.46
CA ALA A 25 -41.17 25.76 -5.82
C ALA A 25 -42.18 26.60 -5.05
N ARG A 26 -41.77 27.70 -4.49
CA ARG A 26 -42.64 28.78 -4.04
C ARG A 26 -42.03 30.11 -4.42
N ASP A 27 -42.57 30.68 -5.48
CA ASP A 27 -42.40 32.07 -5.89
C ASP A 27 -43.11 33.00 -4.88
N GLU A 28 -42.38 33.99 -4.41
CA GLU A 28 -42.96 35.16 -3.73
C GLU A 28 -42.26 36.45 -4.22
N PRO A 29 -42.98 37.42 -4.75
CA PRO A 29 -42.38 38.63 -5.33
C PRO A 29 -41.93 39.59 -4.22
N ALA A 30 -40.61 39.83 -4.17
CA ALA A 30 -40.01 40.82 -3.27
C ALA A 30 -40.17 42.24 -3.78
N ALA A 31 -40.62 43.11 -2.92
CA ALA A 31 -40.75 44.56 -3.12
C ALA A 31 -39.36 45.24 -3.34
N PRO A 32 -39.30 46.36 -4.07
CA PRO A 32 -38.04 47.05 -4.33
C PRO A 32 -37.52 47.76 -3.07
N VAL A 33 -36.41 47.33 -2.56
CA VAL A 33 -35.65 47.96 -1.50
C VAL A 33 -34.73 49.01 -2.11
N THR A 34 -34.94 50.29 -1.78
CA THR A 34 -34.01 51.35 -2.17
C THR A 34 -32.78 51.28 -1.30
N VAL A 35 -31.68 50.81 -1.87
CA VAL A 35 -30.38 50.75 -1.20
C VAL A 35 -29.63 52.06 -1.40
N THR A 36 -29.51 52.84 -0.32
CA THR A 36 -28.59 54.00 -0.27
C THR A 36 -27.15 53.43 -0.21
N VAL A 37 -26.39 53.67 -1.27
CA VAL A 37 -24.99 53.22 -1.36
C VAL A 37 -24.11 54.19 -0.55
N PRO A 38 -23.46 53.76 0.55
CA PRO A 38 -22.42 54.55 1.19
C PRO A 38 -21.15 54.56 0.30
N ALA A 39 -20.48 55.70 0.29
CA ALA A 39 -19.26 55.94 -0.50
C ALA A 39 -18.22 54.81 -0.29
N VAL A 40 -17.79 54.26 -1.41
CA VAL A 40 -16.73 53.24 -1.48
C VAL A 40 -15.42 53.87 -1.01
N ALA A 41 -14.94 53.46 0.17
CA ALA A 41 -13.56 53.67 0.55
C ALA A 41 -12.68 52.82 -0.41
N THR A 42 -11.71 53.45 -1.06
CA THR A 42 -10.72 52.78 -1.91
C THR A 42 -10.01 51.71 -1.09
N PRO A 43 -10.08 50.42 -1.46
CA PRO A 43 -9.32 49.40 -0.75
C PRO A 43 -7.83 49.65 -0.95
N GLU A 44 -7.09 49.77 0.12
CA GLU A 44 -5.62 49.66 0.09
C GLU A 44 -5.22 48.32 -0.52
N PRO A 45 -4.14 48.28 -1.33
CA PRO A 45 -3.67 47.01 -1.90
C PRO A 45 -3.23 46.13 -0.73
N VAL A 46 -4.03 45.11 -0.44
CA VAL A 46 -3.60 44.03 0.44
C VAL A 46 -2.40 43.35 -0.25
N GLN A 47 -1.21 43.59 0.29
CA GLN A 47 -0.04 42.81 -0.05
C GLN A 47 -0.34 41.37 0.33
N SER A 48 -0.65 40.54 -0.67
CA SER A 48 -0.70 39.08 -0.49
C SER A 48 0.70 38.65 -0.12
N GLU A 49 0.92 38.35 1.15
CA GLU A 49 2.11 37.61 1.57
C GLU A 49 2.17 36.33 0.75
N PRO A 50 3.37 35.94 0.24
CA PRO A 50 3.50 34.69 -0.47
C PRO A 50 3.14 33.57 0.54
N VAL A 51 2.00 32.92 0.30
CA VAL A 51 1.66 31.68 1.00
C VAL A 51 2.78 30.72 0.65
N MET A 52 3.72 30.52 1.57
CA MET A 52 4.66 29.40 1.48
C MET A 52 3.77 28.14 1.51
N SER A 53 3.44 27.63 0.33
CA SER A 53 2.86 26.30 0.21
C SER A 53 3.90 25.33 0.76
N ASP A 54 3.60 24.69 1.86
CA ASP A 54 4.40 23.57 2.35
C ASP A 54 4.64 22.64 1.16
N PRO A 55 5.91 22.20 0.94
CA PRO A 55 6.20 21.31 -0.16
C PRO A 55 5.30 20.07 -0.02
N VAL A 56 4.44 19.86 -1.03
CA VAL A 56 3.55 18.70 -1.06
C VAL A 56 4.43 17.46 -1.02
N LEU A 57 4.31 16.72 0.08
CA LEU A 57 5.06 15.49 0.30
C LEU A 57 4.60 14.45 -0.73
N GLY A 58 5.46 14.10 -1.66
CA GLY A 58 5.19 13.10 -2.71
C GLY A 58 5.62 11.69 -2.31
N PRO A 59 5.19 10.67 -3.05
CA PRO A 59 5.68 9.31 -2.88
C PRO A 59 7.18 9.23 -3.20
N CYS A 60 7.89 8.32 -2.53
CA CYS A 60 9.27 8.02 -2.83
C CYS A 60 9.40 7.43 -4.26
N ALA A 61 10.30 7.96 -5.06
CA ALA A 61 10.64 7.43 -6.37
C ALA A 61 11.69 6.31 -6.27
N ASP A 62 11.92 5.58 -7.37
CA ASP A 62 12.95 4.53 -7.44
C ASP A 62 14.35 5.01 -7.05
N THR A 63 14.69 6.25 -7.40
CA THR A 63 15.99 6.87 -7.10
C THR A 63 16.12 7.38 -5.67
N ASP A 64 15.02 7.51 -4.97
CA ASP A 64 15.00 8.02 -3.59
C ASP A 64 15.30 6.94 -2.57
N LEU A 65 15.13 5.67 -2.97
CA LEU A 65 15.23 4.53 -2.07
C LEU A 65 16.44 3.64 -2.40
N VAL A 66 17.21 3.31 -1.36
CA VAL A 66 18.10 2.16 -1.37
C VAL A 66 17.41 1.01 -0.64
N VAL A 67 17.42 -0.18 -1.28
CA VAL A 67 16.82 -1.39 -0.72
C VAL A 67 17.92 -2.37 -0.39
N TYR A 68 17.91 -2.87 0.84
CA TYR A 68 18.84 -3.87 1.35
C TYR A 68 18.14 -4.74 2.40
N ASN A 69 18.84 -5.69 2.98
CA ASN A 69 18.29 -6.60 3.98
C ASN A 69 19.19 -6.74 5.20
N ARG A 70 18.59 -7.10 6.33
CA ARG A 70 19.34 -7.61 7.50
C ARG A 70 19.80 -9.03 7.23
N PRO A 71 20.76 -9.57 8.02
CA PRO A 71 21.13 -10.97 7.94
C PRO A 71 19.90 -11.87 8.03
N LEU A 72 19.91 -12.95 7.24
CA LEU A 72 18.85 -13.95 7.24
C LEU A 72 18.75 -14.64 8.60
N GLU A 73 17.56 -14.63 9.18
CA GLU A 73 17.24 -15.35 10.41
C GLU A 73 16.59 -16.69 10.05
N SER A 74 16.93 -17.75 10.78
CA SER A 74 16.31 -19.08 10.61
C SER A 74 15.98 -19.71 11.97
N GLN A 75 14.82 -20.34 12.03
CA GLN A 75 14.37 -21.09 13.20
C GLN A 75 13.63 -22.36 12.74
N GLY A 76 14.27 -23.51 12.84
CA GLY A 76 13.73 -24.75 12.29
C GLY A 76 13.58 -24.63 10.77
N SER A 77 12.37 -24.85 10.28
CA SER A 77 12.02 -24.74 8.85
C SER A 77 11.55 -23.35 8.43
N GLU A 78 11.57 -22.38 9.31
CA GLU A 78 11.12 -21.02 9.02
C GLU A 78 12.30 -20.07 8.86
N TYR A 79 12.21 -19.21 7.85
CA TYR A 79 13.20 -18.21 7.50
C TYR A 79 12.54 -16.83 7.53
N ARG A 80 13.26 -15.83 8.06
CA ARG A 80 12.82 -14.44 8.12
C ARG A 80 13.91 -13.53 7.58
N LEU A 81 13.55 -12.73 6.60
CA LEU A 81 14.41 -11.71 6.01
C LEU A 81 13.77 -10.34 6.24
N VAL A 82 14.43 -9.48 7.00
CA VAL A 82 13.98 -8.10 7.19
C VAL A 82 14.52 -7.26 6.05
N LEU A 83 13.62 -6.78 5.19
CA LEU A 83 13.91 -5.83 4.13
C LEU A 83 13.97 -4.42 4.70
N GLN A 84 14.85 -3.58 4.18
CA GLN A 84 15.07 -2.21 4.58
C GLN A 84 14.98 -1.28 3.37
N PHE A 85 14.23 -0.19 3.51
CA PHE A 85 13.98 0.82 2.48
C PHE A 85 14.42 2.17 3.05
N GLU A 86 15.60 2.63 2.68
CA GLU A 86 16.19 3.87 3.20
C GLU A 86 15.97 5.01 2.22
N ASN A 87 15.45 6.15 2.70
CA ASN A 87 15.42 7.38 1.94
C ASN A 87 16.82 8.01 1.91
N VAL A 88 17.51 7.90 0.77
CA VAL A 88 18.88 8.42 0.59
C VAL A 88 18.92 9.83 0.03
N THR A 89 17.77 10.48 -0.14
CA THR A 89 17.72 11.86 -0.63
C THR A 89 17.80 12.88 0.51
N SER A 90 17.94 14.15 0.16
CA SER A 90 17.89 15.26 1.12
C SER A 90 16.49 15.78 1.41
N LYS A 91 15.44 15.13 0.86
CA LYS A 91 14.04 15.55 0.99
C LYS A 91 13.20 14.41 1.58
N PRO A 92 12.20 14.72 2.41
CA PRO A 92 11.27 13.70 2.86
C PRO A 92 10.39 13.21 1.71
N CYS A 93 10.00 11.93 1.76
CA CYS A 93 9.05 11.32 0.84
C CYS A 93 8.10 10.37 1.58
N THR A 94 7.03 9.93 0.95
CA THR A 94 6.08 8.99 1.56
C THR A 94 6.21 7.60 0.97
N LEU A 95 6.05 6.58 1.82
CA LEU A 95 6.06 5.18 1.43
C LEU A 95 4.83 4.48 2.01
N GLN A 96 4.08 3.75 1.18
CA GLN A 96 2.89 3.04 1.62
C GLN A 96 2.70 1.77 0.80
N GLY A 97 2.33 0.69 1.43
CA GLY A 97 1.94 -0.53 0.73
C GLY A 97 2.77 -1.75 1.12
N TYR A 98 2.71 -2.74 0.23
CA TYR A 98 3.49 -3.96 0.31
C TYR A 98 4.57 -3.91 -0.75
N PRO A 99 5.81 -4.26 -0.44
CA PRO A 99 6.82 -4.47 -1.47
C PRO A 99 6.38 -5.59 -2.41
N GLY A 100 6.69 -5.47 -3.70
CA GLY A 100 6.75 -6.63 -4.57
C GLY A 100 7.94 -7.48 -4.17
N ALA A 101 7.79 -8.79 -4.12
CA ALA A 101 8.91 -9.69 -3.90
C ALA A 101 8.74 -10.97 -4.70
N ASP A 102 9.83 -11.43 -5.28
CA ASP A 102 9.94 -12.67 -6.02
C ASP A 102 11.14 -13.47 -5.51
N ILE A 103 11.02 -14.79 -5.57
CA ILE A 103 12.15 -15.69 -5.37
C ILE A 103 12.43 -16.36 -6.71
N VAL A 104 13.61 -16.11 -7.25
CA VAL A 104 13.98 -16.50 -8.61
C VAL A 104 15.14 -17.49 -8.60
N ASP A 105 15.05 -18.50 -9.45
CA ASP A 105 16.11 -19.45 -9.77
C ASP A 105 16.24 -19.53 -11.29
N ALA A 106 17.44 -19.74 -11.82
CA ALA A 106 17.69 -19.72 -13.25
C ALA A 106 16.92 -20.80 -14.02
N ASP A 107 16.67 -21.93 -13.37
CA ASP A 107 16.10 -23.12 -13.99
C ASP A 107 14.64 -23.38 -13.63
N LEU A 108 14.03 -22.53 -12.80
CA LEU A 108 12.69 -22.74 -12.24
C LEU A 108 11.76 -21.57 -12.53
N PRO A 109 10.44 -21.82 -12.57
CA PRO A 109 9.46 -20.73 -12.61
C PRO A 109 9.63 -19.79 -11.43
N VAL A 110 9.43 -18.49 -11.65
CA VAL A 110 9.45 -17.46 -10.60
C VAL A 110 8.40 -17.78 -9.54
N GLN A 111 8.82 -17.71 -8.26
CA GLN A 111 7.92 -17.81 -7.14
C GLN A 111 7.53 -16.39 -6.67
N HIS A 112 6.33 -15.96 -7.03
CA HIS A 112 5.79 -14.71 -6.52
C HIS A 112 5.43 -14.83 -5.04
N VAL A 113 5.89 -13.87 -4.24
CA VAL A 113 5.64 -13.84 -2.79
C VAL A 113 4.26 -13.24 -2.52
N ALA A 114 3.42 -13.95 -1.78
CA ALA A 114 2.09 -13.48 -1.42
C ALA A 114 2.13 -12.49 -0.24
N ARG A 115 1.15 -11.59 -0.16
CA ARG A 115 1.00 -10.71 1.01
C ARG A 115 0.56 -11.51 2.23
N ARG A 116 1.19 -11.27 3.37
CA ARG A 116 0.86 -11.96 4.64
C ARG A 116 -0.54 -11.61 5.12
N GLU A 117 -0.91 -10.35 5.00
CA GLU A 117 -2.18 -9.81 5.47
C GLU A 117 -2.78 -8.93 4.39
N GLN A 118 -4.11 -8.93 4.29
CA GLN A 118 -4.81 -8.05 3.35
C GLN A 118 -5.44 -6.88 4.12
N ILE A 119 -4.59 -6.12 4.81
CA ILE A 119 -4.97 -4.91 5.55
C ILE A 119 -4.44 -3.67 4.85
N ALA A 120 -5.03 -2.52 5.17
CA ALA A 120 -4.51 -1.25 4.69
C ALA A 120 -3.11 -1.01 5.31
N ALA A 121 -2.10 -0.83 4.47
CA ALA A 121 -0.76 -0.49 4.92
C ALA A 121 -0.73 0.95 5.43
N PRO A 122 0.03 1.25 6.50
CA PRO A 122 0.21 2.61 6.99
C PRO A 122 0.89 3.48 5.93
N LEU A 123 0.55 4.77 5.90
CA LEU A 123 1.32 5.77 5.17
C LEU A 123 2.48 6.21 6.04
N LEU A 124 3.70 5.96 5.60
CA LEU A 124 4.92 6.36 6.28
C LEU A 124 5.47 7.64 5.64
N THR A 125 6.02 8.53 6.44
CA THR A 125 6.84 9.63 5.97
C THR A 125 8.28 9.32 6.33
N LEU A 126 9.13 9.20 5.33
CA LEU A 126 10.55 8.93 5.51
C LEU A 126 11.35 10.22 5.37
N GLN A 127 11.93 10.69 6.46
CA GLN A 127 12.90 11.78 6.44
C GLN A 127 14.21 11.30 5.77
N PRO A 128 15.10 12.20 5.35
CA PRO A 128 16.42 11.82 4.86
C PRO A 128 17.15 10.88 5.83
N GLY A 129 17.58 9.72 5.35
CA GLY A 129 18.23 8.67 6.12
C GLY A 129 17.29 7.79 6.97
N GLU A 130 15.98 8.04 6.98
CA GLU A 130 15.04 7.14 7.65
C GLU A 130 14.81 5.85 6.86
N ILE A 131 14.57 4.78 7.60
CA ILE A 131 14.44 3.41 7.08
C ILE A 131 13.07 2.86 7.45
N ALA A 132 12.27 2.51 6.45
CA ALA A 132 11.13 1.64 6.62
C ALA A 132 11.54 0.17 6.51
N THR A 133 10.77 -0.74 7.10
CA THR A 133 11.05 -2.17 7.07
C THR A 133 9.85 -2.99 6.59
N ALA A 134 10.11 -4.16 6.02
CA ALA A 134 9.10 -5.19 5.79
C ALA A 134 9.70 -6.58 6.06
N ASP A 135 8.87 -7.49 6.56
CA ASP A 135 9.28 -8.87 6.83
C ASP A 135 8.90 -9.79 5.68
N LEU A 136 9.89 -10.43 5.07
CA LEU A 136 9.71 -11.53 4.15
C LEU A 136 9.94 -12.84 4.91
N GLN A 137 8.92 -13.70 4.98
CA GLN A 137 8.99 -15.00 5.63
C GLN A 137 8.83 -16.09 4.60
N ALA A 138 9.64 -17.14 4.71
CA ALA A 138 9.57 -18.33 3.87
C ALA A 138 9.75 -19.58 4.72
N SER A 139 9.35 -20.74 4.18
CA SER A 139 9.51 -22.03 4.85
C SER A 139 10.16 -23.01 3.89
N ASP A 140 11.05 -23.87 4.37
CA ASP A 140 11.63 -24.97 3.61
C ASP A 140 10.76 -26.24 3.62
N VAL A 141 9.55 -26.12 4.13
CA VAL A 141 8.49 -27.12 4.01
C VAL A 141 7.22 -26.48 3.42
N VAL A 142 6.50 -27.26 2.63
CA VAL A 142 5.16 -26.90 2.15
C VAL A 142 4.22 -26.97 3.34
N ARG A 143 3.64 -25.83 3.77
CA ARG A 143 2.87 -25.71 5.01
C ARG A 143 1.71 -26.66 5.12
N ASP A 144 1.04 -26.93 4.01
CA ASP A 144 -0.17 -27.79 3.99
C ASP A 144 0.15 -29.29 4.10
N THR A 145 1.31 -29.72 3.60
CA THR A 145 1.67 -31.13 3.51
C THR A 145 2.83 -31.54 4.41
N GLY A 146 3.61 -30.57 4.92
CA GLY A 146 4.87 -30.81 5.63
C GLY A 146 5.97 -31.38 4.73
N THR A 147 5.78 -31.40 3.41
CA THR A 147 6.77 -31.93 2.46
C THR A 147 7.96 -30.96 2.36
N PRO A 148 9.21 -31.47 2.39
CA PRO A 148 10.39 -30.60 2.23
C PRO A 148 10.36 -29.83 0.91
N CYS A 149 10.70 -28.54 0.98
CA CYS A 149 10.90 -27.67 -0.15
C CYS A 149 12.37 -27.68 -0.53
N GLY A 150 12.76 -28.54 -1.46
CA GLY A 150 14.16 -28.69 -1.88
C GLY A 150 14.69 -27.60 -2.80
N ARG A 151 13.94 -26.49 -3.00
CA ARG A 151 14.27 -25.44 -3.98
C ARG A 151 14.52 -24.11 -3.29
N TRP A 152 15.59 -23.44 -3.69
CA TRP A 152 16.00 -22.12 -3.19
C TRP A 152 16.25 -21.19 -4.38
N GLY A 153 15.98 -19.91 -4.21
CA GLY A 153 16.22 -18.91 -5.23
C GLY A 153 16.64 -17.58 -4.61
N GLN A 154 17.18 -16.72 -5.44
CA GLN A 154 17.58 -15.37 -5.09
C GLN A 154 16.35 -14.49 -4.86
N VAL A 155 16.40 -13.61 -3.87
CA VAL A 155 15.34 -12.67 -3.58
C VAL A 155 15.45 -11.44 -4.48
N VAL A 156 14.37 -11.09 -5.17
CA VAL A 156 14.22 -9.87 -5.96
C VAL A 156 13.10 -9.04 -5.33
N VAL A 157 13.33 -7.74 -5.10
CA VAL A 157 12.39 -6.85 -4.41
C VAL A 157 12.12 -5.60 -5.23
N ILE A 158 10.86 -5.16 -5.22
CA ILE A 158 10.41 -3.87 -5.75
C ILE A 158 9.81 -3.10 -4.57
N ALA A 159 10.30 -1.89 -4.29
CA ALA A 159 9.76 -1.08 -3.21
C ALA A 159 8.29 -0.66 -3.49
N PRO A 160 7.46 -0.43 -2.47
CA PRO A 160 6.07 -0.02 -2.68
C PRO A 160 5.96 1.25 -3.53
N GLY A 161 5.10 1.23 -4.55
CA GLY A 161 4.86 2.38 -5.43
C GLY A 161 5.97 2.67 -6.43
N THR A 162 6.99 1.81 -6.53
CA THR A 162 8.11 1.91 -7.49
C THR A 162 8.08 0.76 -8.50
N PHE A 163 9.05 0.73 -9.43
CA PHE A 163 9.09 -0.27 -10.50
C PHE A 163 10.46 -0.93 -10.66
N GLN A 164 11.49 -0.43 -10.00
CA GLN A 164 12.84 -0.93 -10.16
C GLN A 164 13.07 -2.17 -9.30
N GLU A 165 13.46 -3.26 -9.95
CA GLU A 165 13.89 -4.49 -9.29
C GLU A 165 15.24 -4.31 -8.58
N ARG A 166 15.33 -4.88 -7.38
CA ARG A 166 16.56 -4.95 -6.58
C ARG A 166 16.87 -6.40 -6.28
N HIS A 167 17.95 -6.91 -6.83
CA HIS A 167 18.44 -8.24 -6.57
C HIS A 167 19.25 -8.24 -5.28
N LEU A 168 18.78 -8.97 -4.28
CA LEU A 168 19.47 -9.10 -3.00
C LEU A 168 20.44 -10.29 -3.04
N ASP A 169 21.58 -10.15 -2.39
CA ASP A 169 22.56 -11.25 -2.27
C ASP A 169 22.17 -12.21 -1.12
N VAL A 170 20.97 -12.76 -1.24
CA VAL A 170 20.39 -13.69 -0.28
C VAL A 170 19.42 -14.63 -0.98
N GLY A 171 19.43 -15.89 -0.60
CA GLY A 171 18.49 -16.90 -1.09
C GLY A 171 17.45 -17.26 -0.03
N LEU A 172 16.25 -17.64 -0.51
CA LEU A 172 15.16 -18.18 0.31
C LEU A 172 14.55 -19.42 -0.32
N PRO A 173 13.92 -20.29 0.50
CA PRO A 173 13.12 -21.39 -0.03
C PRO A 173 11.99 -20.87 -0.94
N MET A 174 11.75 -21.55 -2.05
CA MET A 174 10.73 -21.21 -3.05
C MET A 174 9.34 -21.76 -2.70
N CYS A 175 9.05 -22.00 -1.42
CA CYS A 175 7.74 -22.48 -0.97
C CYS A 175 7.18 -21.58 0.13
N SER A 176 5.89 -21.39 0.12
CA SER A 176 5.14 -20.73 1.23
C SER A 176 5.71 -19.39 1.68
N ALA A 177 6.17 -18.55 0.75
CA ALA A 177 6.72 -17.24 1.07
C ALA A 177 5.63 -16.16 1.22
N LEU A 178 5.75 -15.32 2.24
CA LEU A 178 4.82 -14.25 2.57
C LEU A 178 5.55 -12.96 2.93
N ILE A 179 5.01 -11.80 2.52
CA ILE A 179 5.58 -10.50 2.81
C ILE A 179 4.61 -9.60 3.57
N SER A 180 5.11 -8.84 4.56
CA SER A 180 4.32 -7.83 5.29
C SER A 180 4.24 -6.51 4.53
N ALA A 181 3.32 -5.63 4.96
CA ALA A 181 3.37 -4.22 4.61
C ALA A 181 4.65 -3.58 5.18
N VAL A 182 5.02 -2.40 4.64
CA VAL A 182 6.06 -1.55 5.24
C VAL A 182 5.60 -0.95 6.56
N THR A 183 6.52 -0.86 7.52
CA THR A 183 6.32 -0.33 8.89
C THR A 183 7.51 0.53 9.31
#